data_fbbbed79f46a9a0dd48a02efad3940b6
#
_entry.id   fbbbed79f46a9a0dd48a02efad3940b6
#
_cell.length_a   1.000
_cell.length_b   1.000
_cell.length_c   1.000
_cell.angle_alpha   90.00
_cell.angle_beta   90.00
_cell.angle_gamma   90.00
#
_symmetry.space_group_name_H-M   'P 1'
#
loop_
_entity.id
_entity.type
_entity.pdbx_description
1 polymer ?
#
loop_
_entity_poly.entity_id
_entity_poly.type
_entity_poly.pdbx_seq_one_letter_code
_entity_poly.pdbx_strand_id
1 'polypeptide(L)'
;LRDVAAIERRLGAVEALTKNTVAREELILSLSGISDMERLIGRIAYGTAGGRDFASLRNSIERITEVKAQLTAFTTGRLHELDNELDTLTDVAQSIRDTLIDEPPFSVREGGFIRKGYNAEVDRLHEILSGGKGLLADIETREKEKTGIRTLKIGYNKVFGYYIEVSNSFKDLVPDTYIRKQTLVNGERYITEELKNLEQEILTAGDRDKALEFEIFTALRESVTAESVRIQRAAGLIAELDTLCSLASVAVNNNYCRPSVDDSGVIEIHDGRHPVVERVLKDALFVPNDTYMGEREDRAAIITGPNMAGKSTYMRQVALITLMAQIGSFVPAKSARIGVVDRIFTRIGASDDLAGGQSTFMVEMTEVSEILHQATPRSLLILDEIGRGTSTFDGMSIARAVLEFCADPKRLGAKTLFATHYHELTELEGILPGVKNYSISIKKRGDELIFLRKIVPGGADRSYGIEVAKLAGLPNEVVKRANVILKELEQGGAYQAKPREETEQVSLDAIGEAEVLAAIRRAQPDTMSPIEAMQLLYELKQKLS
;
A
#
# COMPACT_ATOMS: atom_id res chain seq x y z
N LEU A 1 3.14 -8.65 14.51
CA LEU A 1 2.66 -9.13 15.81
C LEU A 1 3.85 -9.36 16.75
N ARG A 2 3.61 -9.29 18.06
CA ARG A 2 4.62 -9.56 19.10
C ARG A 2 4.11 -10.61 20.12
N ASP A 3 2.85 -10.94 20.07
CA ASP A 3 2.24 -11.98 20.87
C ASP A 3 2.39 -13.33 20.15
N VAL A 4 3.16 -14.25 20.76
CA VAL A 4 3.41 -15.59 20.24
C VAL A 4 2.11 -16.36 20.02
N ALA A 5 1.16 -16.26 20.95
CA ALA A 5 -0.11 -16.98 20.83
C ALA A 5 -0.95 -16.50 19.63
N ALA A 6 -0.94 -15.18 19.36
CA ALA A 6 -1.62 -14.62 18.20
C ALA A 6 -0.91 -14.99 16.88
N ILE A 7 0.42 -15.08 16.87
CA ILE A 7 1.20 -15.53 15.72
C ILE A 7 0.90 -16.99 15.44
N GLU A 8 0.96 -17.87 16.45
CA GLU A 8 0.72 -19.30 16.32
C GLU A 8 -0.71 -19.61 15.85
N ARG A 9 -1.72 -18.84 16.31
CA ARG A 9 -3.09 -18.96 15.79
C ARG A 9 -3.17 -18.68 14.29
N ARG A 10 -2.47 -17.67 13.78
CA ARG A 10 -2.41 -17.39 12.34
C ARG A 10 -1.65 -18.48 11.59
N LEU A 11 -0.50 -18.89 12.07
CA LEU A 11 0.28 -19.99 11.49
C LEU A 11 -0.53 -21.28 11.42
N GLY A 12 -1.31 -21.59 12.45
CA GLY A 12 -2.23 -22.74 12.46
C GLY A 12 -3.33 -22.63 11.40
N ALA A 13 -3.89 -21.45 11.18
CA ALA A 13 -4.86 -21.22 10.11
C ALA A 13 -4.24 -21.37 8.72
N VAL A 14 -3.07 -20.77 8.48
CA VAL A 14 -2.32 -20.92 7.23
C VAL A 14 -2.00 -22.40 6.98
N GLU A 15 -1.57 -23.14 8.01
CA GLU A 15 -1.30 -24.57 7.91
C GLU A 15 -2.55 -25.38 7.53
N ALA A 16 -3.70 -25.09 8.15
CA ALA A 16 -4.95 -25.78 7.82
C ALA A 16 -5.35 -25.54 6.36
N LEU A 17 -5.20 -24.30 5.87
CA LEU A 17 -5.46 -23.93 4.47
C LEU A 17 -4.44 -24.55 3.48
N THR A 18 -3.16 -24.68 3.86
CA THR A 18 -2.16 -25.36 3.01
C THR A 18 -2.43 -26.86 2.87
N LYS A 19 -2.93 -27.49 3.92
CA LYS A 19 -3.27 -28.94 3.93
C LYS A 19 -4.57 -29.25 3.20
N ASN A 20 -5.52 -28.30 3.15
CA ASN A 20 -6.81 -28.48 2.48
C ASN A 20 -6.90 -27.59 1.23
N THR A 21 -6.32 -28.06 0.14
CA THR A 21 -6.26 -27.30 -1.12
C THR A 21 -7.66 -27.01 -1.68
N VAL A 22 -8.58 -27.96 -1.63
CA VAL A 22 -9.93 -27.78 -2.19
C VAL A 22 -10.66 -26.66 -1.46
N ALA A 23 -10.74 -26.75 -0.12
CA ALA A 23 -11.42 -25.71 0.67
C ALA A 23 -10.75 -24.33 0.51
N ARG A 24 -9.41 -24.28 0.39
CA ARG A 24 -8.71 -23.02 0.14
C ARG A 24 -9.11 -22.38 -1.19
N GLU A 25 -9.10 -23.16 -2.28
CA GLU A 25 -9.44 -22.62 -3.61
C GLU A 25 -10.92 -22.19 -3.68
N GLU A 26 -11.84 -22.93 -3.06
CA GLU A 26 -13.25 -22.57 -2.96
C GLU A 26 -13.46 -21.29 -2.13
N LEU A 27 -12.74 -21.14 -1.02
CA LEU A 27 -12.74 -19.90 -0.23
C LEU A 27 -12.24 -18.71 -1.07
N ILE A 28 -11.14 -18.85 -1.79
CA ILE A 28 -10.60 -17.79 -2.65
C ILE A 28 -11.61 -17.39 -3.72
N LEU A 29 -12.30 -18.38 -4.32
CA LEU A 29 -13.32 -18.10 -5.31
C LEU A 29 -14.51 -17.33 -4.71
N SER A 30 -14.99 -17.73 -3.54
CA SER A 30 -16.08 -17.03 -2.84
C SER A 30 -15.68 -15.62 -2.44
N LEU A 31 -14.45 -15.43 -1.94
CA LEU A 31 -13.91 -14.13 -1.53
C LEU A 31 -13.73 -13.18 -2.71
N SER A 32 -13.41 -13.68 -3.91
CA SER A 32 -13.16 -12.86 -5.10
C SER A 32 -14.36 -12.00 -5.54
N GLY A 33 -15.58 -12.37 -5.13
CA GLY A 33 -16.81 -11.63 -5.40
C GLY A 33 -17.16 -10.58 -4.34
N ILE A 34 -16.37 -10.44 -3.28
CA ILE A 34 -16.61 -9.49 -2.19
C ILE A 34 -15.89 -8.16 -2.47
N SER A 35 -16.65 -7.09 -2.51
CA SER A 35 -16.12 -5.73 -2.66
C SER A 35 -15.60 -5.19 -1.31
N ASP A 36 -14.88 -4.09 -1.34
CA ASP A 36 -14.41 -3.37 -0.14
C ASP A 36 -15.61 -2.83 0.68
N MET A 37 -16.10 -3.67 1.60
CA MET A 37 -17.27 -3.38 2.42
C MET A 37 -17.03 -2.22 3.39
N GLU A 38 -15.81 -2.04 3.90
CA GLU A 38 -15.48 -0.91 4.79
C GLU A 38 -15.61 0.42 4.05
N ARG A 39 -15.11 0.49 2.83
CA ARG A 39 -15.25 1.66 1.98
C ARG A 39 -16.71 1.92 1.59
N LEU A 40 -17.47 0.88 1.29
CA LEU A 40 -18.88 1.00 0.93
C LEU A 40 -19.70 1.54 2.10
N ILE A 41 -19.59 0.95 3.29
CA ILE A 41 -20.34 1.43 4.46
C ILE A 41 -19.90 2.84 4.89
N GLY A 42 -18.62 3.17 4.75
CA GLY A 42 -18.13 4.52 4.98
C GLY A 42 -18.81 5.55 4.06
N ARG A 43 -18.94 5.26 2.76
CA ARG A 43 -19.64 6.12 1.79
C ARG A 43 -21.14 6.24 2.10
N ILE A 44 -21.78 5.13 2.52
CA ILE A 44 -23.19 5.09 2.90
C ILE A 44 -23.42 5.99 4.12
N ALA A 45 -22.65 5.83 5.17
CA ALA A 45 -22.75 6.61 6.39
C ALA A 45 -22.47 8.11 6.16
N TYR A 46 -21.52 8.44 5.27
CA TYR A 46 -21.20 9.81 4.89
C TYR A 46 -22.24 10.46 3.95
N GLY A 47 -23.16 9.67 3.40
CA GLY A 47 -24.22 10.16 2.51
C GLY A 47 -23.81 10.41 1.06
N THR A 48 -22.65 9.89 0.62
CA THR A 48 -22.14 10.01 -0.77
C THR A 48 -22.39 8.78 -1.63
N ALA A 49 -22.97 7.72 -1.04
CA ALA A 49 -23.28 6.48 -1.74
C ALA A 49 -24.52 6.61 -2.63
N GLY A 50 -24.48 6.02 -3.81
CA GLY A 50 -25.61 5.84 -4.70
C GLY A 50 -26.22 4.44 -4.64
N GLY A 51 -27.28 4.18 -5.38
CA GLY A 51 -27.95 2.87 -5.41
C GLY A 51 -27.01 1.71 -5.76
N ARG A 52 -26.05 1.93 -6.65
CA ARG A 52 -25.04 0.91 -7.02
C ARG A 52 -24.12 0.52 -5.87
N ASP A 53 -23.80 1.45 -4.96
CA ASP A 53 -22.99 1.13 -3.78
C ASP A 53 -23.74 0.19 -2.83
N PHE A 54 -25.06 0.39 -2.66
CA PHE A 54 -25.93 -0.51 -1.90
C PHE A 54 -26.05 -1.89 -2.58
N ALA A 55 -26.23 -1.93 -3.90
CA ALA A 55 -26.25 -3.20 -4.63
C ALA A 55 -24.92 -3.95 -4.49
N SER A 56 -23.78 -3.25 -4.54
CA SER A 56 -22.44 -3.86 -4.31
C SER A 56 -22.30 -4.36 -2.88
N LEU A 57 -22.78 -3.62 -1.89
CA LEU A 57 -22.78 -4.05 -0.49
C LEU A 57 -23.64 -5.30 -0.30
N ARG A 58 -24.88 -5.30 -0.81
CA ARG A 58 -25.78 -6.46 -0.79
C ARG A 58 -25.13 -7.69 -1.40
N ASN A 59 -24.58 -7.58 -2.61
CA ASN A 59 -23.94 -8.70 -3.30
C ASN A 59 -22.74 -9.24 -2.50
N SER A 60 -21.97 -8.35 -1.85
CA SER A 60 -20.86 -8.74 -0.98
C SER A 60 -21.33 -9.49 0.27
N ILE A 61 -22.41 -9.03 0.90
CA ILE A 61 -23.01 -9.68 2.07
C ILE A 61 -23.55 -11.06 1.70
N GLU A 62 -24.19 -11.22 0.56
CA GLU A 62 -24.71 -12.50 0.09
C GLU A 62 -23.61 -13.54 -0.08
N ARG A 63 -22.41 -13.11 -0.55
CA ARG A 63 -21.23 -13.97 -0.64
C ARG A 63 -20.70 -14.44 0.72
N ILE A 64 -20.92 -13.70 1.80
CA ILE A 64 -20.52 -14.13 3.14
C ILE A 64 -21.13 -15.47 3.51
N THR A 65 -22.36 -15.74 3.07
CA THR A 65 -23.03 -17.02 3.31
C THR A 65 -22.29 -18.18 2.62
N GLU A 66 -21.79 -17.97 1.39
CA GLU A 66 -20.99 -18.95 0.67
C GLU A 66 -19.63 -19.18 1.38
N VAL A 67 -18.96 -18.09 1.78
CA VAL A 67 -17.71 -18.17 2.56
C VAL A 67 -17.90 -18.97 3.84
N LYS A 68 -18.98 -18.69 4.59
CA LYS A 68 -19.30 -19.39 5.83
C LYS A 68 -19.54 -20.88 5.61
N ALA A 69 -20.20 -21.26 4.52
CA ALA A 69 -20.40 -22.65 4.17
C ALA A 69 -19.07 -23.41 3.96
N GLN A 70 -18.06 -22.75 3.36
CA GLN A 70 -16.72 -23.35 3.17
C GLN A 70 -15.93 -23.44 4.48
N LEU A 71 -16.14 -22.51 5.41
CA LEU A 71 -15.46 -22.52 6.72
C LEU A 71 -15.86 -23.70 7.60
N THR A 72 -17.03 -24.30 7.38
CA THR A 72 -17.49 -25.51 8.11
C THR A 72 -16.55 -26.72 7.96
N ALA A 73 -15.69 -26.72 6.94
CA ALA A 73 -14.65 -27.75 6.77
C ALA A 73 -13.55 -27.69 7.85
N PHE A 74 -13.48 -26.57 8.61
CA PHE A 74 -12.47 -26.34 9.64
C PHE A 74 -13.13 -26.34 11.02
N THR A 75 -12.90 -27.39 11.80
CA THR A 75 -13.58 -27.62 13.09
C THR A 75 -12.79 -27.09 14.30
N THR A 76 -11.60 -26.57 14.11
CA THR A 76 -10.73 -26.10 15.20
C THR A 76 -9.87 -24.92 14.76
N GLY A 77 -9.30 -24.20 15.73
CA GLY A 77 -8.37 -23.09 15.50
C GLY A 77 -9.03 -21.82 14.94
N ARG A 78 -8.21 -20.89 14.41
CA ARG A 78 -8.68 -19.55 14.02
C ARG A 78 -9.75 -19.59 12.92
N LEU A 79 -9.70 -20.53 11.99
CA LEU A 79 -10.71 -20.65 10.93
C LEU A 79 -12.08 -21.03 11.49
N HIS A 80 -12.13 -21.89 12.50
CA HIS A 80 -13.37 -22.22 13.21
C HIS A 80 -13.87 -21.02 14.05
N GLU A 81 -12.97 -20.29 14.68
CA GLU A 81 -13.34 -19.04 15.38
C GLU A 81 -13.95 -18.03 14.40
N LEU A 82 -13.34 -17.85 13.21
CA LEU A 82 -13.87 -16.98 12.15
C LEU A 82 -15.27 -17.41 11.70
N ASP A 83 -15.52 -18.71 11.54
CA ASP A 83 -16.85 -19.23 11.22
C ASP A 83 -17.89 -18.84 12.28
N ASN A 84 -17.56 -19.01 13.56
CA ASN A 84 -18.46 -18.68 14.66
C ASN A 84 -18.69 -17.15 14.81
N GLU A 85 -17.68 -16.34 14.57
CA GLU A 85 -17.75 -14.88 14.72
C GLU A 85 -18.38 -14.17 13.52
N LEU A 86 -18.35 -14.77 12.34
CA LEU A 86 -18.79 -14.17 11.09
C LEU A 86 -20.31 -14.07 11.04
N ASP A 87 -20.82 -12.86 11.13
CA ASP A 87 -22.23 -12.52 10.93
C ASP A 87 -22.54 -12.49 9.43
N THR A 88 -23.57 -13.21 9.01
CA THR A 88 -23.98 -13.27 7.60
C THR A 88 -24.72 -12.03 7.12
N LEU A 89 -25.17 -11.15 8.02
CA LEU A 89 -25.86 -9.87 7.72
C LEU A 89 -27.05 -10.04 6.74
N THR A 90 -27.71 -11.19 6.76
CA THR A 90 -28.79 -11.54 5.84
C THR A 90 -29.98 -10.58 5.93
N ASP A 91 -30.25 -10.04 7.12
CA ASP A 91 -31.26 -9.01 7.38
C ASP A 91 -30.95 -7.70 6.62
N VAL A 92 -29.68 -7.27 6.64
CA VAL A 92 -29.22 -6.08 5.91
C VAL A 92 -29.34 -6.29 4.39
N ALA A 93 -28.85 -7.42 3.90
CA ALA A 93 -28.94 -7.76 2.48
C ALA A 93 -30.40 -7.82 2.01
N GLN A 94 -31.29 -8.42 2.81
CA GLN A 94 -32.71 -8.51 2.52
C GLN A 94 -33.37 -7.13 2.48
N SER A 95 -33.07 -6.26 3.45
CA SER A 95 -33.60 -4.89 3.45
C SER A 95 -33.23 -4.11 2.19
N ILE A 96 -31.97 -4.23 1.74
CA ILE A 96 -31.52 -3.60 0.49
C ILE A 96 -32.21 -4.22 -0.72
N ARG A 97 -32.33 -5.56 -0.75
CA ARG A 97 -32.96 -6.31 -1.85
C ARG A 97 -34.44 -5.96 -1.99
N ASP A 98 -35.17 -5.86 -0.89
CA ASP A 98 -36.59 -5.53 -0.89
C ASP A 98 -36.84 -4.11 -1.37
N THR A 99 -35.95 -3.19 -1.02
CA THR A 99 -36.11 -1.76 -1.33
C THR A 99 -35.66 -1.41 -2.74
N LEU A 100 -34.49 -1.90 -3.17
CA LEU A 100 -33.85 -1.48 -4.44
C LEU A 100 -34.00 -2.54 -5.53
N ILE A 101 -34.06 -2.08 -6.78
CA ILE A 101 -33.90 -2.96 -7.95
C ILE A 101 -32.47 -3.53 -8.01
N ASP A 102 -32.27 -4.58 -8.80
CA ASP A 102 -30.97 -5.28 -8.86
C ASP A 102 -29.88 -4.44 -9.49
N GLU A 103 -30.19 -3.63 -10.48
CA GLU A 103 -29.28 -2.73 -11.18
C GLU A 103 -29.77 -1.26 -11.08
N PRO A 104 -29.51 -0.59 -9.96
CA PRO A 104 -29.91 0.81 -9.80
C PRO A 104 -29.18 1.74 -10.78
N PRO A 105 -29.82 2.84 -11.22
CA PRO A 105 -29.18 3.85 -12.05
C PRO A 105 -27.97 4.47 -11.33
N PHE A 106 -27.15 5.21 -12.08
CA PHE A 106 -25.96 5.85 -11.52
C PHE A 106 -26.30 6.91 -10.47
N SER A 107 -27.35 7.68 -10.71
CA SER A 107 -27.76 8.79 -9.85
C SER A 107 -29.15 8.53 -9.25
N VAL A 108 -29.26 8.65 -7.94
CA VAL A 108 -30.55 8.61 -7.22
C VAL A 108 -31.50 9.75 -7.64
N ARG A 109 -31.00 10.79 -8.32
CA ARG A 109 -31.82 11.90 -8.84
C ARG A 109 -32.60 11.54 -10.10
N GLU A 110 -32.24 10.42 -10.75
CA GLU A 110 -32.91 9.97 -11.95
C GLU A 110 -34.27 9.33 -11.65
N GLY A 111 -34.46 8.77 -10.46
CA GLY A 111 -35.64 7.98 -10.09
C GLY A 111 -35.61 6.57 -10.70
N GLY A 112 -36.62 5.77 -10.43
CA GLY A 112 -36.76 4.43 -10.99
C GLY A 112 -35.87 3.37 -10.37
N PHE A 113 -35.47 3.53 -9.11
CA PHE A 113 -34.59 2.59 -8.44
C PHE A 113 -35.25 1.82 -7.28
N ILE A 114 -36.47 2.17 -6.91
CA ILE A 114 -37.24 1.43 -5.92
C ILE A 114 -37.88 0.19 -6.55
N ARG A 115 -37.79 -0.93 -5.85
CA ARG A 115 -38.37 -2.20 -6.33
C ARG A 115 -39.87 -2.16 -6.33
N LYS A 116 -40.48 -2.65 -7.42
CA LYS A 116 -41.92 -2.81 -7.53
C LYS A 116 -42.47 -3.69 -6.41
N GLY A 117 -43.56 -3.24 -5.78
CA GLY A 117 -44.18 -3.91 -4.64
C GLY A 117 -43.66 -3.45 -3.26
N TYR A 118 -42.60 -2.61 -3.22
CA TYR A 118 -42.11 -2.09 -1.97
C TYR A 118 -42.99 -0.97 -1.40
N ASN A 119 -43.45 -0.05 -2.23
CA ASN A 119 -44.31 1.04 -1.85
C ASN A 119 -45.44 1.26 -2.84
N ALA A 120 -46.70 1.14 -2.40
CA ALA A 120 -47.86 1.21 -3.23
C ALA A 120 -48.05 2.57 -3.96
N GLU A 121 -47.60 3.68 -3.34
CA GLU A 121 -47.69 5.00 -3.97
C GLU A 121 -46.61 5.18 -5.06
N VAL A 122 -45.39 4.65 -4.88
CA VAL A 122 -44.35 4.61 -5.92
C VAL A 122 -44.85 3.76 -7.10
N ASP A 123 -45.41 2.58 -6.84
CA ASP A 123 -45.98 1.72 -7.90
C ASP A 123 -47.04 2.44 -8.68
N ARG A 124 -47.97 3.15 -7.99
CA ARG A 124 -49.00 3.95 -8.60
C ARG A 124 -48.46 5.09 -9.47
N LEU A 125 -47.43 5.81 -8.94
CA LEU A 125 -46.80 6.89 -9.72
C LEU A 125 -46.07 6.35 -10.93
N HIS A 126 -45.41 5.21 -10.84
CA HIS A 126 -44.80 4.52 -12.00
C HIS A 126 -45.86 4.07 -13.03
N GLU A 127 -47.04 3.60 -12.60
CA GLU A 127 -48.13 3.28 -13.49
C GLU A 127 -48.66 4.52 -14.23
N ILE A 128 -48.82 5.64 -13.54
CA ILE A 128 -49.20 6.92 -14.14
C ILE A 128 -48.15 7.37 -15.18
N LEU A 129 -46.84 7.29 -14.82
CA LEU A 129 -45.74 7.72 -15.70
C LEU A 129 -45.55 6.81 -16.92
N SER A 130 -45.71 5.50 -16.75
CA SER A 130 -45.55 4.51 -17.82
C SER A 130 -46.85 4.27 -18.58
N GLY A 131 -47.98 4.38 -17.92
CA GLY A 131 -49.31 4.01 -18.36
C GLY A 131 -50.22 5.18 -18.74
N GLY A 132 -49.72 6.41 -18.76
CA GLY A 132 -50.55 7.56 -19.21
C GLY A 132 -51.22 7.34 -20.56
N LYS A 133 -50.62 6.52 -21.43
CA LYS A 133 -51.26 6.07 -22.69
C LYS A 133 -52.40 5.06 -22.45
N GLY A 134 -52.30 4.18 -21.46
CA GLY A 134 -53.33 3.21 -21.10
C GLY A 134 -54.55 3.90 -20.48
N LEU A 135 -54.31 4.75 -19.46
CA LEU A 135 -55.39 5.54 -18.85
C LEU A 135 -56.09 6.46 -19.82
N LEU A 136 -55.33 7.06 -20.76
CA LEU A 136 -55.91 7.87 -21.85
C LEU A 136 -56.73 7.03 -22.80
N ALA A 137 -56.31 5.81 -23.15
CA ALA A 137 -57.07 4.88 -23.98
C ALA A 137 -58.34 4.39 -23.29
N ASP A 138 -58.29 4.15 -21.98
CA ASP A 138 -59.48 3.77 -21.19
C ASP A 138 -60.48 4.93 -21.11
N ILE A 139 -60.02 6.16 -20.90
CA ILE A 139 -60.88 7.36 -20.96
C ILE A 139 -61.47 7.50 -22.37
N GLU A 140 -60.66 7.35 -23.41
CA GLU A 140 -61.12 7.41 -24.79
C GLU A 140 -62.20 6.39 -25.07
N THR A 141 -62.01 5.15 -24.63
CA THR A 141 -62.99 4.07 -24.80
C THR A 141 -64.31 4.35 -24.07
N ARG A 142 -64.19 4.73 -22.79
CA ARG A 142 -65.34 5.07 -21.96
C ARG A 142 -66.14 6.28 -22.50
N GLU A 143 -65.45 7.32 -22.91
CA GLU A 143 -66.09 8.50 -23.46
C GLU A 143 -66.75 8.22 -24.85
N LYS A 144 -66.16 7.32 -25.66
CA LYS A 144 -66.83 6.82 -26.92
C LYS A 144 -68.11 6.09 -26.61
N GLU A 145 -68.14 5.21 -25.62
CA GLU A 145 -69.34 4.46 -25.22
C GLU A 145 -70.39 5.40 -24.62
N LYS A 146 -70.02 6.33 -23.78
CA LYS A 146 -70.90 7.28 -23.11
C LYS A 146 -71.56 8.26 -24.09
N THR A 147 -70.76 8.78 -25.03
CA THR A 147 -71.27 9.80 -26.01
C THR A 147 -71.79 9.24 -27.28
N GLY A 148 -71.51 7.98 -27.64
CA GLY A 148 -71.80 7.38 -28.92
C GLY A 148 -70.92 7.91 -30.07
N ILE A 149 -69.94 8.74 -29.81
CA ILE A 149 -69.08 9.36 -30.82
C ILE A 149 -67.91 8.42 -31.16
N ARG A 150 -68.06 7.60 -32.20
CA ARG A 150 -67.13 6.59 -32.64
C ARG A 150 -65.74 7.16 -33.08
N THR A 151 -65.74 8.40 -33.58
CA THR A 151 -64.53 9.09 -34.10
C THR A 151 -63.79 9.89 -33.05
N LEU A 152 -64.24 9.90 -31.81
CA LEU A 152 -63.61 10.56 -30.70
C LEU A 152 -62.17 10.03 -30.53
N LYS A 153 -61.23 10.93 -30.43
CA LYS A 153 -59.78 10.60 -30.13
C LYS A 153 -59.25 11.54 -29.07
N ILE A 154 -58.42 11.00 -28.20
CA ILE A 154 -57.66 11.81 -27.29
C ILE A 154 -56.28 12.11 -27.91
N GLY A 155 -55.91 13.38 -27.95
CA GLY A 155 -54.62 13.85 -28.44
C GLY A 155 -53.94 14.78 -27.44
N TYR A 156 -52.65 15.08 -27.66
CA TYR A 156 -51.87 16.01 -26.87
C TYR A 156 -51.37 17.17 -27.73
N ASN A 157 -51.41 18.37 -27.14
CA ASN A 157 -50.88 19.58 -27.76
C ASN A 157 -50.06 20.35 -26.71
N LYS A 158 -48.89 20.82 -27.08
CA LYS A 158 -47.98 21.56 -26.16
C LYS A 158 -48.60 22.82 -25.57
N VAL A 159 -49.61 23.42 -26.23
CA VAL A 159 -50.24 24.68 -25.79
C VAL A 159 -51.43 24.43 -24.87
N PHE A 160 -52.22 23.37 -25.16
CA PHE A 160 -53.51 23.13 -24.50
C PHE A 160 -53.53 21.85 -23.64
N GLY A 161 -52.43 21.07 -23.67
CA GLY A 161 -52.36 19.78 -23.00
C GLY A 161 -53.12 18.67 -23.71
N TYR A 162 -53.71 17.73 -22.96
CA TYR A 162 -54.55 16.68 -23.49
C TYR A 162 -55.94 17.22 -23.87
N TYR A 163 -56.44 16.75 -25.00
CA TYR A 163 -57.76 17.15 -25.54
C TYR A 163 -58.46 15.98 -26.17
N ILE A 164 -59.80 16.09 -26.19
CA ILE A 164 -60.70 15.21 -26.96
C ILE A 164 -60.99 15.89 -28.29
N GLU A 165 -60.72 15.21 -29.40
CA GLU A 165 -61.01 15.68 -30.73
C GLU A 165 -62.28 14.99 -31.23
N VAL A 166 -63.28 15.80 -31.63
CA VAL A 166 -64.57 15.35 -32.18
C VAL A 166 -64.75 15.95 -33.57
N SER A 167 -65.07 15.11 -34.57
CA SER A 167 -65.34 15.58 -35.94
C SER A 167 -66.63 16.35 -35.99
N ASN A 168 -66.73 17.29 -36.93
CA ASN A 168 -67.94 18.15 -37.12
C ASN A 168 -69.21 17.36 -37.28
N SER A 169 -69.19 16.13 -37.81
CA SER A 169 -70.35 15.26 -38.03
C SER A 169 -71.02 14.78 -36.72
N PHE A 170 -70.31 14.88 -35.56
CA PHE A 170 -70.81 14.41 -34.27
C PHE A 170 -70.88 15.53 -33.22
N LYS A 171 -70.84 16.78 -33.66
CA LYS A 171 -70.86 17.94 -32.81
C LYS A 171 -72.08 18.04 -31.89
N ASP A 172 -73.21 17.64 -32.35
CA ASP A 172 -74.52 17.69 -31.65
C ASP A 172 -74.61 16.59 -30.56
N LEU A 173 -73.69 15.63 -30.52
CA LEU A 173 -73.59 14.58 -29.48
C LEU A 173 -72.61 14.91 -28.36
N VAL A 174 -71.97 16.06 -28.45
CA VAL A 174 -71.00 16.47 -27.42
C VAL A 174 -71.70 16.89 -26.13
N PRO A 175 -71.45 16.31 -24.99
CA PRO A 175 -72.06 16.69 -23.72
C PRO A 175 -71.76 18.13 -23.32
N ASP A 176 -72.66 18.80 -22.62
CA ASP A 176 -72.47 20.15 -22.06
C ASP A 176 -71.31 20.25 -21.08
N THR A 177 -70.90 19.13 -20.52
CA THR A 177 -69.71 19.03 -19.61
C THR A 177 -68.39 19.18 -20.33
N TYR A 178 -68.32 19.12 -21.65
CA TYR A 178 -67.10 19.31 -22.44
C TYR A 178 -66.83 20.80 -22.66
N ILE A 179 -65.65 21.26 -22.26
CA ILE A 179 -65.24 22.65 -22.45
C ILE A 179 -64.50 22.77 -23.78
N ARG A 180 -65.10 23.51 -24.75
CA ARG A 180 -64.44 23.76 -26.05
C ARG A 180 -63.22 24.61 -25.92
N LYS A 181 -62.09 24.16 -26.49
CA LYS A 181 -60.79 24.86 -26.48
C LYS A 181 -60.37 25.36 -27.85
N GLN A 182 -60.67 24.63 -28.91
CA GLN A 182 -60.26 25.00 -30.27
C GLN A 182 -61.24 24.47 -31.30
N THR A 183 -61.52 25.30 -32.29
CA THR A 183 -62.30 24.92 -33.51
C THR A 183 -61.30 24.71 -34.66
N LEU A 184 -61.40 23.57 -35.33
CA LEU A 184 -60.62 23.18 -36.50
C LEU A 184 -61.54 23.13 -37.73
N VAL A 185 -60.95 23.03 -38.94
CA VAL A 185 -61.69 22.93 -40.19
C VAL A 185 -62.57 21.69 -40.19
N ASN A 186 -62.13 20.56 -39.66
CA ASN A 186 -62.81 19.25 -39.72
C ASN A 186 -63.31 18.75 -38.34
N GLY A 187 -63.24 19.53 -37.28
CA GLY A 187 -63.64 19.10 -35.94
C GLY A 187 -63.43 20.17 -34.87
N GLU A 188 -63.79 19.83 -33.67
CA GLU A 188 -63.52 20.68 -32.47
C GLU A 188 -62.75 19.91 -31.41
N ARG A 189 -61.98 20.63 -30.63
CA ARG A 189 -61.17 20.09 -29.50
C ARG A 189 -61.81 20.54 -28.21
N TYR A 190 -61.97 19.57 -27.34
CA TYR A 190 -62.60 19.76 -26.05
C TYR A 190 -61.66 19.29 -24.91
N ILE A 191 -61.91 19.80 -23.74
CA ILE A 191 -61.29 19.34 -22.50
C ILE A 191 -62.36 18.95 -21.49
N THR A 192 -62.15 17.90 -20.75
CA THR A 192 -62.99 17.51 -19.63
C THR A 192 -62.24 17.74 -18.32
N GLU A 193 -62.95 17.87 -17.20
CA GLU A 193 -62.37 18.03 -15.89
C GLU A 193 -61.49 16.82 -15.53
N GLU A 194 -61.92 15.60 -15.89
CA GLU A 194 -61.17 14.38 -15.72
C GLU A 194 -59.82 14.40 -16.48
N LEU A 195 -59.86 14.83 -17.74
CA LEU A 195 -58.67 14.91 -18.60
C LEU A 195 -57.68 15.95 -18.07
N LYS A 196 -58.18 17.07 -17.55
CA LYS A 196 -57.37 18.12 -16.91
C LYS A 196 -56.75 17.64 -15.61
N ASN A 197 -57.49 16.90 -14.78
CA ASN A 197 -56.98 16.33 -13.55
C ASN A 197 -55.89 15.29 -13.83
N LEU A 198 -56.13 14.39 -14.80
CA LEU A 198 -55.12 13.41 -15.24
C LEU A 198 -53.86 14.09 -15.78
N GLU A 199 -54.00 15.16 -16.57
CA GLU A 199 -52.86 15.94 -17.04
C GLU A 199 -52.04 16.51 -15.89
N GLN A 200 -52.69 17.09 -14.89
CA GLN A 200 -52.04 17.65 -13.71
C GLN A 200 -51.39 16.56 -12.88
N GLU A 201 -52.01 15.39 -12.75
CA GLU A 201 -51.38 14.21 -12.12
C GLU A 201 -50.14 13.75 -12.87
N ILE A 202 -50.21 13.61 -14.22
CA ILE A 202 -49.04 13.21 -15.02
C ILE A 202 -47.89 14.23 -14.93
N LEU A 203 -48.20 15.52 -14.97
CA LEU A 203 -47.21 16.59 -14.88
C LEU A 203 -46.50 16.63 -13.53
N THR A 204 -47.21 16.30 -12.44
CA THR A 204 -46.65 16.33 -11.08
C THR A 204 -46.12 14.98 -10.61
N ALA A 205 -46.55 13.87 -11.24
CA ALA A 205 -46.18 12.51 -10.85
C ALA A 205 -44.67 12.30 -10.86
N GLY A 206 -43.97 12.83 -11.88
CA GLY A 206 -42.50 12.67 -11.98
C GLY A 206 -41.70 13.30 -10.85
N ASP A 207 -42.13 14.49 -10.39
CA ASP A 207 -41.45 15.16 -9.29
C ASP A 207 -41.81 14.53 -7.94
N ARG A 208 -43.07 14.10 -7.78
CA ARG A 208 -43.53 13.38 -6.58
C ARG A 208 -42.87 12.02 -6.45
N ASP A 209 -42.74 11.27 -7.57
CA ASP A 209 -42.07 9.99 -7.62
C ASP A 209 -40.61 10.11 -7.15
N LYS A 210 -39.84 11.03 -7.74
CA LYS A 210 -38.45 11.27 -7.37
C LYS A 210 -38.30 11.69 -5.92
N ALA A 211 -39.19 12.52 -5.40
CA ALA A 211 -39.18 12.95 -4.00
C ALA A 211 -39.44 11.78 -3.05
N LEU A 212 -40.44 10.96 -3.34
CA LEU A 212 -40.81 9.80 -2.52
C LEU A 212 -39.75 8.71 -2.59
N GLU A 213 -39.22 8.41 -3.78
CA GLU A 213 -38.10 7.47 -3.91
C GLU A 213 -36.85 7.94 -3.14
N PHE A 214 -36.56 9.25 -3.14
CA PHE A 214 -35.44 9.81 -2.37
C PHE A 214 -35.66 9.72 -0.85
N GLU A 215 -36.90 9.89 -0.38
CA GLU A 215 -37.24 9.66 1.04
C GLU A 215 -37.04 8.21 1.45
N ILE A 216 -37.53 7.27 0.65
CA ILE A 216 -37.35 5.83 0.87
C ILE A 216 -35.86 5.47 0.88
N PHE A 217 -35.07 5.99 -0.08
CA PHE A 217 -33.63 5.79 -0.14
C PHE A 217 -32.91 6.34 1.08
N THR A 218 -33.35 7.50 1.58
CA THR A 218 -32.77 8.11 2.79
C THR A 218 -33.06 7.24 4.02
N ALA A 219 -34.28 6.72 4.15
CA ALA A 219 -34.64 5.81 5.23
C ALA A 219 -33.82 4.49 5.16
N LEU A 220 -33.64 3.92 3.97
CA LEU A 220 -32.78 2.76 3.76
C LEU A 220 -31.32 3.07 4.16
N ARG A 221 -30.79 4.23 3.77
CA ARG A 221 -29.45 4.66 4.14
C ARG A 221 -29.28 4.74 5.65
N GLU A 222 -30.24 5.32 6.35
CA GLU A 222 -30.22 5.43 7.81
C GLU A 222 -30.28 4.06 8.48
N SER A 223 -31.13 3.15 8.00
CA SER A 223 -31.22 1.79 8.55
C SER A 223 -29.92 0.99 8.33
N VAL A 224 -29.31 1.05 7.15
CA VAL A 224 -28.02 0.38 6.88
C VAL A 224 -26.88 1.02 7.65
N THR A 225 -26.90 2.35 7.82
CA THR A 225 -25.90 3.05 8.64
C THR A 225 -25.97 2.64 10.12
N ALA A 226 -27.16 2.36 10.66
CA ALA A 226 -27.31 1.87 12.03
C ALA A 226 -26.59 0.51 12.23
N GLU A 227 -26.45 -0.30 11.20
CA GLU A 227 -25.76 -1.58 11.21
C GLU A 227 -24.26 -1.49 10.90
N SER A 228 -23.69 -0.30 10.80
CA SER A 228 -22.30 -0.06 10.38
C SER A 228 -21.27 -0.84 11.19
N VAL A 229 -21.46 -0.96 12.51
CA VAL A 229 -20.54 -1.71 13.39
C VAL A 229 -20.52 -3.21 13.05
N ARG A 230 -21.68 -3.81 12.78
CA ARG A 230 -21.79 -5.23 12.37
C ARG A 230 -21.13 -5.44 11.01
N ILE A 231 -21.40 -4.54 10.07
CA ILE A 231 -20.81 -4.60 8.71
C ILE A 231 -19.30 -4.46 8.76
N GLN A 232 -18.76 -3.50 9.53
CA GLN A 232 -17.31 -3.31 9.70
C GLN A 232 -16.65 -4.52 10.36
N ARG A 233 -17.31 -5.12 11.37
CA ARG A 233 -16.79 -6.34 12.02
C ARG A 233 -16.72 -7.50 11.02
N ALA A 234 -17.78 -7.73 10.25
CA ALA A 234 -17.79 -8.77 9.22
C ALA A 234 -16.72 -8.50 8.14
N ALA A 235 -16.58 -7.25 7.69
CA ALA A 235 -15.54 -6.86 6.73
C ALA A 235 -14.13 -7.14 7.26
N GLY A 236 -13.85 -6.84 8.53
CA GLY A 236 -12.56 -7.14 9.17
C GLY A 236 -12.26 -8.64 9.24
N LEU A 237 -13.26 -9.48 9.55
CA LEU A 237 -13.11 -10.94 9.57
C LEU A 237 -12.88 -11.51 8.15
N ILE A 238 -13.57 -11.00 7.15
CA ILE A 238 -13.36 -11.35 5.73
C ILE A 238 -11.95 -10.94 5.27
N ALA A 239 -11.48 -9.74 5.62
CA ALA A 239 -10.13 -9.28 5.29
C ALA A 239 -9.04 -10.14 5.95
N GLU A 240 -9.26 -10.59 7.21
CA GLU A 240 -8.36 -11.55 7.85
C GLU A 240 -8.33 -12.88 7.10
N LEU A 241 -9.49 -13.42 6.74
CA LEU A 241 -9.60 -14.68 6.00
C LEU A 241 -8.94 -14.59 4.61
N ASP A 242 -9.16 -13.51 3.87
CA ASP A 242 -8.54 -13.26 2.57
C ASP A 242 -7.01 -13.23 2.68
N THR A 243 -6.49 -12.54 3.71
CA THR A 243 -5.06 -12.52 4.02
C THR A 243 -4.53 -13.92 4.30
N LEU A 244 -5.22 -14.73 5.12
CA LEU A 244 -4.79 -16.10 5.44
C LEU A 244 -4.80 -17.02 4.21
N CYS A 245 -5.79 -16.90 3.34
CA CYS A 245 -5.86 -17.61 2.07
C CYS A 245 -4.70 -17.22 1.13
N SER A 246 -4.41 -15.94 1.02
CA SER A 246 -3.27 -15.43 0.24
C SER A 246 -1.94 -15.96 0.76
N LEU A 247 -1.70 -15.92 2.08
CA LEU A 247 -0.50 -16.46 2.70
C LEU A 247 -0.35 -17.97 2.47
N ALA A 248 -1.45 -18.71 2.56
CA ALA A 248 -1.44 -20.16 2.31
C ALA A 248 -1.13 -20.48 0.84
N SER A 249 -1.72 -19.74 -0.11
CA SER A 249 -1.45 -19.92 -1.54
C SER A 249 0.00 -19.61 -1.90
N VAL A 250 0.54 -18.50 -1.37
CA VAL A 250 1.95 -18.16 -1.55
C VAL A 250 2.87 -19.25 -0.95
N ALA A 251 2.53 -19.78 0.22
CA ALA A 251 3.31 -20.82 0.88
C ALA A 251 3.38 -22.10 0.04
N VAL A 252 2.25 -22.55 -0.50
CA VAL A 252 2.19 -23.74 -1.36
C VAL A 252 2.93 -23.54 -2.66
N ASN A 253 2.68 -22.41 -3.34
CA ASN A 253 3.25 -22.14 -4.67
C ASN A 253 4.77 -21.94 -4.66
N ASN A 254 5.34 -21.54 -3.51
CA ASN A 254 6.77 -21.25 -3.39
C ASN A 254 7.53 -22.19 -2.43
N ASN A 255 6.92 -23.28 -2.00
CA ASN A 255 7.53 -24.24 -1.07
C ASN A 255 8.08 -23.55 0.20
N TYR A 256 7.25 -22.76 0.87
CA TYR A 256 7.58 -22.14 2.15
C TYR A 256 7.27 -23.10 3.29
N CYS A 257 8.08 -23.05 4.34
CA CYS A 257 7.87 -23.86 5.53
C CYS A 257 7.17 -23.08 6.64
N ARG A 258 6.46 -23.80 7.50
CA ARG A 258 5.92 -23.23 8.74
C ARG A 258 7.07 -22.94 9.70
N PRO A 259 7.28 -21.68 10.13
CA PRO A 259 8.25 -21.37 11.19
C PRO A 259 7.71 -21.78 12.55
N SER A 260 8.61 -22.08 13.48
CA SER A 260 8.34 -22.11 14.93
C SER A 260 8.61 -20.71 15.49
N VAL A 261 7.68 -20.14 16.23
CA VAL A 261 7.80 -18.79 16.81
C VAL A 261 7.73 -18.88 18.33
N ASP A 262 8.68 -18.27 19.02
CA ASP A 262 8.76 -18.29 20.48
C ASP A 262 9.35 -17.00 21.07
N ASP A 263 9.46 -16.93 22.39
CA ASP A 263 10.07 -15.81 23.11
C ASP A 263 11.56 -16.03 23.46
N SER A 264 12.22 -17.04 22.87
CA SER A 264 13.60 -17.43 23.20
C SER A 264 14.66 -16.41 22.82
N GLY A 265 14.29 -15.42 21.98
CA GLY A 265 15.26 -14.48 21.44
C GLY A 265 16.24 -15.07 20.41
N VAL A 266 16.06 -16.33 19.96
CA VAL A 266 16.91 -16.99 18.97
C VAL A 266 16.31 -16.85 17.58
N ILE A 267 17.10 -16.51 16.58
CA ILE A 267 16.76 -16.56 15.16
C ILE A 267 17.63 -17.66 14.54
N GLU A 268 16.99 -18.73 14.10
CA GLU A 268 17.64 -19.86 13.45
C GLU A 268 16.89 -20.18 12.15
N ILE A 269 17.58 -20.11 11.03
CA ILE A 269 17.03 -20.30 9.70
C ILE A 269 17.94 -21.27 8.95
N HIS A 270 17.38 -22.36 8.44
CA HIS A 270 18.09 -23.32 7.60
C HIS A 270 17.64 -23.17 6.15
N ASP A 271 18.61 -23.14 5.24
CA ASP A 271 18.38 -22.97 3.81
C ASP A 271 17.41 -21.81 3.48
N GLY A 272 17.60 -20.67 4.15
CA GLY A 272 16.81 -19.47 3.92
C GLY A 272 17.00 -18.91 2.51
N ARG A 273 15.92 -18.43 1.90
CA ARG A 273 15.89 -17.82 0.58
C ARG A 273 15.32 -16.41 0.64
N HIS A 274 15.69 -15.57 -0.29
CA HIS A 274 15.14 -14.21 -0.37
C HIS A 274 13.84 -14.23 -1.19
N PRO A 275 12.67 -13.93 -0.59
CA PRO A 275 11.36 -14.17 -1.23
C PRO A 275 11.16 -13.39 -2.54
N VAL A 276 11.80 -12.23 -2.69
CA VAL A 276 11.70 -11.42 -3.90
C VAL A 276 12.74 -11.84 -4.93
N VAL A 277 14.01 -11.99 -4.51
CA VAL A 277 15.12 -12.28 -5.43
C VAL A 277 14.95 -13.66 -6.08
N GLU A 278 14.51 -14.68 -5.33
CA GLU A 278 14.28 -16.02 -5.89
C GLU A 278 13.23 -16.03 -7.03
N ARG A 279 12.29 -15.09 -7.01
CA ARG A 279 11.26 -14.97 -8.06
C ARG A 279 11.69 -14.15 -9.26
N VAL A 280 12.62 -13.21 -9.07
CA VAL A 280 13.13 -12.36 -10.16
C VAL A 280 14.22 -13.09 -10.97
N LEU A 281 14.94 -14.03 -10.36
CA LEU A 281 15.93 -14.85 -11.04
C LEU A 281 15.23 -15.79 -12.04
N LYS A 282 15.44 -15.55 -13.35
CA LYS A 282 14.81 -16.36 -14.41
C LYS A 282 15.67 -17.57 -14.80
N ASP A 283 17.01 -17.41 -14.80
CA ASP A 283 17.96 -18.35 -15.39
C ASP A 283 18.92 -18.99 -14.37
N ALA A 284 18.78 -18.69 -13.08
CA ALA A 284 19.64 -19.21 -12.04
C ALA A 284 18.86 -19.57 -10.78
N LEU A 285 19.25 -20.66 -10.14
CA LEU A 285 18.70 -21.02 -8.83
C LEU A 285 19.24 -20.07 -7.75
N PHE A 286 18.37 -19.67 -6.83
CA PHE A 286 18.79 -18.93 -5.65
C PHE A 286 19.63 -19.84 -4.75
N VAL A 287 20.76 -19.34 -4.25
CA VAL A 287 21.61 -20.08 -3.30
C VAL A 287 21.10 -19.84 -1.89
N PRO A 288 20.56 -20.85 -1.21
CA PRO A 288 20.05 -20.70 0.14
C PRO A 288 21.17 -20.55 1.17
N ASN A 289 20.87 -19.84 2.26
CA ASN A 289 21.84 -19.57 3.33
C ASN A 289 21.24 -19.88 4.70
N ASP A 290 22.11 -20.38 5.60
CA ASP A 290 21.77 -20.59 7.00
C ASP A 290 22.03 -19.30 7.80
N THR A 291 21.27 -19.13 8.88
CA THR A 291 21.42 -18.03 9.82
C THR A 291 21.24 -18.55 11.25
N TYR A 292 22.13 -18.18 12.12
CA TYR A 292 21.96 -18.37 13.56
C TYR A 292 22.30 -17.08 14.28
N MET A 293 21.38 -16.62 15.15
CA MET A 293 21.59 -15.47 16.03
C MET A 293 21.00 -15.81 17.41
N GLY A 294 21.86 -15.86 18.40
CA GLY A 294 21.49 -16.16 19.79
C GLY A 294 21.58 -14.93 20.70
N GLU A 295 21.23 -15.10 21.96
CA GLU A 295 21.33 -14.02 22.95
C GLU A 295 22.76 -13.87 23.53
N ARG A 296 23.55 -14.92 23.53
CA ARG A 296 24.86 -14.95 24.23
C ARG A 296 26.06 -15.09 23.29
N GLU A 297 26.02 -16.02 22.35
CA GLU A 297 27.21 -16.42 21.58
C GLU A 297 27.30 -15.81 20.19
N ASP A 298 26.16 -15.58 19.53
CA ASP A 298 26.07 -15.09 18.13
C ASP A 298 25.08 -13.92 18.04
N ARG A 299 25.25 -12.91 18.89
CA ARG A 299 24.36 -11.74 18.92
C ARG A 299 24.62 -10.82 17.75
N ALA A 300 25.88 -10.61 17.40
CA ALA A 300 26.27 -9.76 16.30
C ALA A 300 27.12 -10.54 15.29
N ALA A 301 26.69 -10.53 14.04
CA ALA A 301 27.39 -11.15 12.92
C ALA A 301 28.06 -10.07 12.06
N ILE A 302 29.39 -10.07 12.02
CA ILE A 302 30.16 -9.25 11.08
C ILE A 302 30.27 -9.99 9.77
N ILE A 303 29.78 -9.39 8.69
CA ILE A 303 29.72 -10.02 7.38
C ILE A 303 30.67 -9.29 6.43
N THR A 304 31.76 -9.96 6.04
CA THR A 304 32.78 -9.42 5.14
C THR A 304 32.69 -10.02 3.74
N GLY A 305 33.32 -9.38 2.77
CA GLY A 305 33.37 -9.82 1.38
C GLY A 305 33.04 -8.70 0.39
N PRO A 306 33.21 -8.94 -0.92
CA PRO A 306 33.00 -7.90 -1.94
C PRO A 306 31.54 -7.49 -2.09
N ASN A 307 31.31 -6.27 -2.59
CA ASN A 307 29.96 -5.72 -2.75
C ASN A 307 29.21 -6.52 -3.82
N MET A 308 28.86 -6.89 -4.55
CA MET A 308 28.12 -7.72 -5.52
C MET A 308 28.01 -9.21 -5.14
N ALA A 309 28.65 -9.63 -4.05
CA ALA A 309 28.65 -11.05 -3.69
C ALA A 309 27.37 -11.51 -2.97
N GLY A 310 26.51 -10.57 -2.50
CA GLY A 310 25.19 -10.88 -1.94
C GLY A 310 25.05 -10.64 -0.42
N LYS A 311 25.96 -9.90 0.25
CA LYS A 311 25.87 -9.55 1.68
C LYS A 311 24.52 -8.91 2.02
N SER A 312 24.20 -7.80 1.36
CA SER A 312 22.96 -7.04 1.59
C SER A 312 21.71 -7.88 1.28
N THR A 313 21.76 -8.75 0.26
CA THR A 313 20.67 -9.68 -0.07
C THR A 313 20.44 -10.67 1.07
N TYR A 314 21.51 -11.23 1.63
CA TYR A 314 21.42 -12.14 2.77
C TYR A 314 20.83 -11.46 4.02
N MET A 315 21.30 -10.27 4.37
CA MET A 315 20.77 -9.56 5.53
C MET A 315 19.31 -9.19 5.38
N ARG A 316 18.90 -8.72 4.18
CA ARG A 316 17.50 -8.45 3.88
C ARG A 316 16.63 -9.71 3.93
N GLN A 317 17.16 -10.84 3.48
CA GLN A 317 16.50 -12.15 3.58
C GLN A 317 16.16 -12.48 5.03
N VAL A 318 17.11 -12.33 5.96
CA VAL A 318 16.88 -12.59 7.39
C VAL A 318 15.81 -11.67 7.97
N ALA A 319 15.86 -10.37 7.64
CA ALA A 319 14.84 -9.41 8.08
C ALA A 319 13.46 -9.76 7.55
N LEU A 320 13.34 -10.11 6.26
CA LEU A 320 12.07 -10.49 5.64
C LEU A 320 11.51 -11.79 6.19
N ILE A 321 12.33 -12.82 6.39
CA ILE A 321 11.91 -14.09 7.01
C ILE A 321 11.38 -13.85 8.42
N THR A 322 12.08 -13.04 9.23
CA THR A 322 11.63 -12.68 10.58
C THR A 322 10.31 -11.92 10.55
N LEU A 323 10.17 -10.94 9.65
CA LEU A 323 8.92 -10.19 9.46
C LEU A 323 7.76 -11.12 9.05
N MET A 324 7.99 -11.98 8.04
CA MET A 324 6.99 -12.94 7.55
C MET A 324 6.54 -13.88 8.66
N ALA A 325 7.45 -14.43 9.45
CA ALA A 325 7.10 -15.28 10.61
C ALA A 325 6.20 -14.53 11.60
N GLN A 326 6.54 -13.28 11.93
CA GLN A 326 5.78 -12.49 12.91
C GLN A 326 4.43 -11.97 12.42
N ILE A 327 4.16 -11.92 11.12
CA ILE A 327 2.80 -11.67 10.63
C ILE A 327 1.94 -12.94 10.58
N GLY A 328 2.51 -14.11 10.88
CA GLY A 328 1.83 -15.40 10.83
C GLY A 328 1.89 -16.07 9.45
N SER A 329 2.89 -15.74 8.64
CA SER A 329 3.14 -16.35 7.32
C SER A 329 4.13 -17.50 7.43
N PHE A 330 4.03 -18.47 6.54
CA PHE A 330 5.11 -19.39 6.22
C PHE A 330 6.27 -18.63 5.57
N VAL A 331 7.48 -19.19 5.68
CA VAL A 331 8.73 -18.50 5.32
C VAL A 331 9.52 -19.27 4.26
N PRO A 332 10.28 -18.57 3.41
CA PRO A 332 11.13 -19.18 2.38
C PRO A 332 12.38 -19.81 2.97
N ALA A 333 12.23 -20.93 3.64
CA ALA A 333 13.31 -21.69 4.26
C ALA A 333 12.99 -23.18 4.25
N LYS A 334 13.98 -24.02 4.55
CA LYS A 334 13.76 -25.45 4.82
C LYS A 334 13.15 -25.64 6.21
N SER A 335 13.67 -24.90 7.19
CA SER A 335 13.10 -24.78 8.54
C SER A 335 13.51 -23.44 9.14
N ALA A 336 12.68 -22.91 10.05
CA ALA A 336 12.98 -21.67 10.76
C ALA A 336 12.42 -21.71 12.18
N ARG A 337 13.23 -21.22 13.14
CA ARG A 337 12.82 -20.89 14.50
C ARG A 337 13.08 -19.42 14.74
N ILE A 338 12.03 -18.67 15.04
CA ILE A 338 12.11 -17.20 15.14
C ILE A 338 11.66 -16.78 16.53
N GLY A 339 12.64 -16.35 17.33
CA GLY A 339 12.36 -15.61 18.56
C GLY A 339 11.82 -14.23 18.24
N VAL A 340 10.70 -13.87 18.84
CA VAL A 340 9.99 -12.62 18.56
C VAL A 340 10.89 -11.41 18.80
N VAL A 341 11.00 -10.55 17.78
CA VAL A 341 11.64 -9.25 17.88
C VAL A 341 10.59 -8.14 18.00
N ASP A 342 10.92 -7.09 18.74
CA ASP A 342 10.00 -5.96 18.93
C ASP A 342 10.02 -5.00 17.73
N ARG A 343 11.18 -4.82 17.09
CA ARG A 343 11.39 -3.99 15.91
C ARG A 343 12.48 -4.58 15.02
N ILE A 344 12.38 -4.26 13.74
CA ILE A 344 13.41 -4.53 12.73
C ILE A 344 13.87 -3.19 12.20
N PHE A 345 15.13 -2.86 12.38
CA PHE A 345 15.75 -1.65 11.86
C PHE A 345 16.68 -1.99 10.72
N THR A 346 16.64 -1.21 9.66
CA THR A 346 17.49 -1.40 8.50
C THR A 346 18.19 -0.10 8.12
N ARG A 347 19.50 -0.15 7.99
CA ARG A 347 20.30 0.88 7.35
C ARG A 347 21.05 0.23 6.19
N ILE A 348 20.53 0.40 4.99
CA ILE A 348 21.03 -0.27 3.78
C ILE A 348 21.09 0.77 2.66
N GLY A 349 22.31 1.19 2.31
CA GLY A 349 22.62 2.10 1.19
C GLY A 349 21.82 3.41 1.20
N ALA A 350 22.43 4.56 1.01
CA ALA A 350 21.69 5.79 0.81
C ALA A 350 21.26 5.90 -0.67
N SER A 351 20.03 6.29 -0.92
CA SER A 351 19.69 7.05 -2.12
C SER A 351 20.09 8.50 -1.86
N ASP A 352 20.80 9.15 -2.79
CA ASP A 352 21.12 10.55 -2.70
C ASP A 352 19.83 11.37 -2.52
N ASP A 353 19.65 11.98 -1.36
CA ASP A 353 18.60 12.98 -1.16
C ASP A 353 19.09 14.34 -1.69
N LEU A 354 19.08 14.46 -3.00
CA LEU A 354 19.42 15.70 -3.70
C LEU A 354 18.47 16.86 -3.36
N ALA A 355 17.30 16.57 -2.83
CA ALA A 355 16.30 17.59 -2.49
C ALA A 355 16.51 18.24 -1.12
N GLY A 356 17.10 17.52 -0.17
CA GLY A 356 17.31 17.99 1.20
C GLY A 356 18.63 18.74 1.45
N GLY A 357 19.54 18.79 0.47
CA GLY A 357 20.83 19.50 0.59
C GLY A 357 21.79 18.91 1.66
N GLN A 358 21.47 17.76 2.24
CA GLN A 358 22.31 17.07 3.23
C GLN A 358 23.29 16.13 2.52
N SER A 359 24.51 16.03 3.05
CA SER A 359 25.45 15.04 2.56
C SER A 359 24.95 13.62 2.87
N THR A 360 25.24 12.66 1.97
CA THR A 360 24.91 11.24 2.18
C THR A 360 25.40 10.70 3.51
N PHE A 361 26.54 11.19 3.99
CA PHE A 361 27.09 10.84 5.29
C PHE A 361 26.25 11.39 6.45
N MET A 362 25.75 12.62 6.36
CA MET A 362 24.87 13.19 7.40
C MET A 362 23.55 12.43 7.50
N VAL A 363 22.94 12.08 6.36
CA VAL A 363 21.73 11.24 6.32
C VAL A 363 22.01 9.89 6.99
N GLU A 364 23.13 9.24 6.63
CA GLU A 364 23.56 7.98 7.25
C GLU A 364 23.67 8.10 8.76
N MET A 365 24.34 9.13 9.26
CA MET A 365 24.54 9.32 10.71
C MET A 365 23.23 9.61 11.44
N THR A 366 22.32 10.34 10.82
CA THR A 366 20.98 10.60 11.37
C THR A 366 20.19 9.30 11.50
N GLU A 367 20.13 8.46 10.46
CA GLU A 367 19.46 7.17 10.50
C GLU A 367 20.07 6.23 11.56
N VAL A 368 21.41 6.14 11.62
CA VAL A 368 22.09 5.35 12.65
C VAL A 368 21.77 5.87 14.05
N SER A 369 21.78 7.18 14.25
CA SER A 369 21.40 7.81 15.52
C SER A 369 19.99 7.44 15.95
N GLU A 370 19.00 7.52 15.05
CA GLU A 370 17.63 7.14 15.32
C GLU A 370 17.52 5.66 15.70
N ILE A 371 18.20 4.78 14.97
CA ILE A 371 18.25 3.35 15.28
C ILE A 371 18.78 3.12 16.69
N LEU A 372 19.94 3.69 17.03
CA LEU A 372 20.59 3.47 18.33
C LEU A 372 19.77 4.03 19.51
N HIS A 373 18.99 5.10 19.30
CA HIS A 373 18.09 5.65 20.32
C HIS A 373 16.79 4.84 20.51
N GLN A 374 16.29 4.20 19.44
CA GLN A 374 15.00 3.51 19.48
C GLN A 374 15.10 1.99 19.66
N ALA A 375 16.26 1.41 19.35
CA ALA A 375 16.47 -0.02 19.45
C ALA A 375 16.48 -0.50 20.91
N THR A 376 16.05 -1.73 21.09
CA THR A 376 16.06 -2.45 22.38
C THR A 376 16.89 -3.74 22.28
N PRO A 377 17.20 -4.42 23.37
CA PRO A 377 17.86 -5.73 23.31
C PRO A 377 17.08 -6.79 22.50
N ARG A 378 15.77 -6.59 22.30
CA ARG A 378 14.92 -7.49 21.52
C ARG A 378 14.80 -7.11 20.05
N SER A 379 15.44 -6.03 19.61
CA SER A 379 15.42 -5.57 18.22
C SER A 379 16.37 -6.39 17.33
N LEU A 380 16.04 -6.43 16.02
CA LEU A 380 16.93 -6.93 14.96
C LEU A 380 17.45 -5.74 14.14
N LEU A 381 18.77 -5.58 14.10
CA LEU A 381 19.45 -4.50 13.39
C LEU A 381 20.14 -5.04 12.14
N ILE A 382 19.90 -4.38 11.01
CA ILE A 382 20.52 -4.66 9.71
C ILE A 382 21.32 -3.42 9.31
N LEU A 383 22.64 -3.45 9.53
CA LEU A 383 23.55 -2.32 9.32
C LEU A 383 24.50 -2.65 8.17
N ASP A 384 24.37 -1.97 7.05
CA ASP A 384 25.12 -2.23 5.82
C ASP A 384 26.06 -1.07 5.49
N GLU A 385 27.37 -1.34 5.50
CA GLU A 385 28.45 -0.43 5.11
C GLU A 385 28.46 0.92 5.87
N ILE A 386 28.30 0.89 7.19
CA ILE A 386 28.36 2.08 8.04
C ILE A 386 29.76 2.73 7.98
N GLY A 387 29.80 4.06 7.85
CA GLY A 387 31.04 4.87 7.83
C GLY A 387 31.69 4.99 6.47
N ARG A 388 31.02 4.57 5.36
CA ARG A 388 31.59 4.63 4.02
C ARG A 388 31.66 6.06 3.43
N GLY A 389 30.83 6.97 3.92
CA GLY A 389 30.68 8.33 3.38
C GLY A 389 31.74 9.35 3.84
N THR A 390 32.77 8.93 4.60
CA THR A 390 33.81 9.81 5.16
C THR A 390 35.21 9.24 4.97
N SER A 391 36.23 9.84 5.62
CA SER A 391 37.61 9.33 5.57
C SER A 391 37.69 7.92 6.14
N THR A 392 38.64 7.11 5.65
CA THR A 392 38.78 5.69 6.05
C THR A 392 38.89 5.50 7.56
N PHE A 393 39.71 6.29 8.23
CA PHE A 393 39.93 6.15 9.67
C PHE A 393 38.75 6.61 10.50
N ASP A 394 38.10 7.72 10.12
CA ASP A 394 36.89 8.21 10.80
C ASP A 394 35.75 7.21 10.61
N GLY A 395 35.52 6.77 9.35
CA GLY A 395 34.47 5.79 9.02
C GLY A 395 34.65 4.46 9.76
N MET A 396 35.88 3.93 9.81
CA MET A 396 36.20 2.72 10.56
C MET A 396 35.97 2.90 12.06
N SER A 397 36.39 4.06 12.63
CA SER A 397 36.23 4.36 14.06
C SER A 397 34.76 4.42 14.45
N ILE A 398 33.91 5.07 13.61
CA ILE A 398 32.45 5.14 13.82
C ILE A 398 31.84 3.74 13.70
N ALA A 399 32.16 3.00 12.63
CA ALA A 399 31.64 1.66 12.39
C ALA A 399 31.95 0.71 13.57
N ARG A 400 33.18 0.77 14.08
CA ARG A 400 33.61 0.01 15.26
C ARG A 400 32.81 0.42 16.51
N ALA A 401 32.72 1.69 16.81
CA ALA A 401 32.00 2.20 17.97
C ALA A 401 30.50 1.82 17.94
N VAL A 402 29.86 1.91 16.76
CA VAL A 402 28.47 1.48 16.56
C VAL A 402 28.32 -0.02 16.82
N LEU A 403 29.20 -0.84 16.26
CA LEU A 403 29.16 -2.29 16.46
C LEU A 403 29.40 -2.67 17.94
N GLU A 404 30.37 -2.06 18.61
CA GLU A 404 30.63 -2.25 20.05
C GLU A 404 29.40 -1.88 20.89
N PHE A 405 28.72 -0.76 20.55
CA PHE A 405 27.51 -0.32 21.23
C PHE A 405 26.37 -1.32 21.04
N CYS A 406 26.16 -1.81 19.82
CA CYS A 406 25.08 -2.76 19.48
C CYS A 406 25.31 -4.13 20.13
N ALA A 407 26.55 -4.62 20.16
CA ALA A 407 26.92 -5.94 20.67
C ALA A 407 26.97 -6.02 22.20
N ASP A 408 27.30 -4.93 22.90
CA ASP A 408 27.48 -4.92 24.36
C ASP A 408 26.09 -5.04 25.07
N PRO A 409 25.86 -6.12 25.85
CA PRO A 409 24.62 -6.29 26.61
C PRO A 409 24.36 -5.20 27.67
N LYS A 410 25.41 -4.49 28.10
CA LYS A 410 25.28 -3.41 29.08
C LYS A 410 24.84 -2.10 28.46
N ARG A 411 24.95 -1.97 27.12
CA ARG A 411 24.53 -0.78 26.36
C ARG A 411 23.24 -1.06 25.62
N LEU A 412 23.30 -1.79 24.50
CA LEU A 412 22.12 -2.15 23.70
C LEU A 412 21.89 -3.66 23.70
N GLY A 413 22.87 -4.48 23.33
CA GLY A 413 22.73 -5.94 23.29
C GLY A 413 21.73 -6.46 22.27
N ALA A 414 21.50 -5.75 21.16
CA ALA A 414 20.56 -6.13 20.12
C ALA A 414 21.16 -7.13 19.13
N LYS A 415 20.31 -7.97 18.51
CA LYS A 415 20.72 -8.82 17.39
C LYS A 415 21.09 -7.96 16.21
N THR A 416 22.32 -8.11 15.72
CA THR A 416 22.89 -7.21 14.71
C THR A 416 23.54 -7.99 13.58
N LEU A 417 23.07 -7.81 12.34
CA LEU A 417 23.81 -8.18 11.13
C LEU A 417 24.53 -6.93 10.63
N PHE A 418 25.86 -7.00 10.59
CA PHE A 418 26.72 -5.88 10.29
C PHE A 418 27.61 -6.20 9.08
N ALA A 419 27.23 -5.71 7.89
CA ALA A 419 28.09 -5.86 6.72
C ALA A 419 29.09 -4.71 6.64
N THR A 420 30.32 -5.05 6.37
CA THR A 420 31.41 -4.08 6.29
C THR A 420 32.47 -4.49 5.26
N HIS A 421 33.19 -3.51 4.78
CA HIS A 421 34.42 -3.67 4.01
C HIS A 421 35.68 -3.40 4.84
N TYR A 422 35.51 -2.98 6.10
CA TYR A 422 36.62 -2.83 7.04
C TYR A 422 36.98 -4.20 7.63
N HIS A 423 38.08 -4.80 7.13
CA HIS A 423 38.53 -6.13 7.57
C HIS A 423 39.02 -6.11 9.03
N GLU A 424 39.49 -4.97 9.49
CA GLU A 424 39.97 -4.74 10.86
C GLU A 424 38.88 -5.02 11.91
N LEU A 425 37.62 -4.86 11.55
CA LEU A 425 36.50 -5.15 12.46
C LEU A 425 36.36 -6.65 12.76
N THR A 426 36.96 -7.53 11.96
CA THR A 426 36.91 -8.98 12.22
C THR A 426 37.70 -9.37 13.49
N GLU A 427 38.63 -8.55 13.95
CA GLU A 427 39.34 -8.76 15.22
C GLU A 427 38.41 -8.73 16.44
N LEU A 428 37.23 -8.11 16.30
CA LEU A 428 36.28 -7.97 17.40
C LEU A 428 35.67 -9.31 17.84
N GLU A 429 35.69 -10.36 17.03
CA GLU A 429 35.26 -11.71 17.44
C GLU A 429 36.05 -12.25 18.63
N GLY A 430 37.35 -11.96 18.69
CA GLY A 430 38.21 -12.34 19.80
C GLY A 430 38.12 -11.42 21.02
N ILE A 431 37.50 -10.24 20.89
CA ILE A 431 37.49 -9.18 21.91
C ILE A 431 36.11 -9.04 22.56
N LEU A 432 35.02 -9.11 21.76
CA LEU A 432 33.66 -8.87 22.22
C LEU A 432 32.88 -10.18 22.32
N PRO A 433 32.34 -10.53 23.49
CA PRO A 433 31.46 -11.68 23.61
C PRO A 433 30.18 -11.53 22.77
N GLY A 434 29.85 -12.58 22.03
CA GLY A 434 28.65 -12.59 21.19
C GLY A 434 28.82 -11.98 19.80
N VAL A 435 30.06 -11.65 19.43
CA VAL A 435 30.41 -11.25 18.05
C VAL A 435 30.99 -12.44 17.29
N LYS A 436 30.52 -12.68 16.08
CA LYS A 436 31.00 -13.72 15.16
C LYS A 436 31.26 -13.18 13.77
N ASN A 437 32.28 -13.70 13.13
CA ASN A 437 32.65 -13.35 11.79
C ASN A 437 32.04 -14.31 10.78
N TYR A 438 31.55 -13.75 9.69
CA TYR A 438 31.08 -14.47 8.52
C TYR A 438 31.65 -13.83 7.27
N SER A 439 31.81 -14.64 6.24
CA SER A 439 32.26 -14.14 4.94
C SER A 439 31.48 -14.81 3.82
N ILE A 440 31.48 -14.17 2.64
CA ILE A 440 30.91 -14.79 1.45
C ILE A 440 31.95 -15.70 0.82
N SER A 441 31.53 -16.96 0.59
CA SER A 441 32.38 -17.96 -0.03
C SER A 441 32.65 -17.60 -1.50
N ILE A 442 33.93 -17.58 -1.86
CA ILE A 442 34.44 -17.29 -3.19
C ILE A 442 35.29 -18.45 -3.65
N LYS A 443 35.09 -18.89 -4.91
CA LYS A 443 35.93 -19.91 -5.53
C LYS A 443 36.74 -19.29 -6.66
N LYS A 444 38.05 -19.46 -6.63
CA LYS A 444 38.93 -19.05 -7.71
C LYS A 444 39.12 -20.23 -8.67
N ARG A 445 38.81 -20.03 -9.94
CA ARG A 445 39.03 -21.01 -11.00
C ARG A 445 39.97 -20.40 -12.07
N GLY A 446 41.27 -20.67 -11.96
CA GLY A 446 42.26 -19.97 -12.75
C GLY A 446 42.28 -18.47 -12.42
N ASP A 447 42.05 -17.64 -13.42
CA ASP A 447 41.95 -16.18 -13.30
C ASP A 447 40.53 -15.65 -13.05
N GLU A 448 39.52 -16.54 -13.00
CA GLU A 448 38.13 -16.17 -12.77
C GLU A 448 37.74 -16.33 -11.29
N LEU A 449 37.01 -15.32 -10.76
CA LEU A 449 36.36 -15.38 -9.47
C LEU A 449 34.90 -15.77 -9.65
N ILE A 450 34.49 -16.83 -8.96
CA ILE A 450 33.11 -17.27 -8.90
C ILE A 450 32.57 -16.98 -7.50
N PHE A 451 31.60 -16.07 -7.42
CA PHE A 451 30.90 -15.78 -6.17
C PHE A 451 29.86 -16.89 -5.92
N LEU A 452 30.12 -17.72 -4.90
CA LEU A 452 29.22 -18.82 -4.57
C LEU A 452 27.96 -18.34 -3.84
N ARG A 453 27.90 -17.08 -3.42
CA ARG A 453 26.77 -16.47 -2.69
C ARG A 453 26.37 -17.23 -1.43
N LYS A 454 27.28 -18.03 -0.88
CA LYS A 454 27.12 -18.79 0.37
C LYS A 454 27.85 -18.07 1.49
N ILE A 455 27.13 -17.79 2.58
CA ILE A 455 27.69 -17.24 3.82
C ILE A 455 28.32 -18.40 4.60
N VAL A 456 29.56 -18.21 5.03
CA VAL A 456 30.33 -19.20 5.80
C VAL A 456 30.95 -18.55 7.04
N PRO A 457 31.14 -19.29 8.14
CA PRO A 457 31.84 -18.80 9.30
C PRO A 457 33.29 -18.37 8.97
N GLY A 458 33.79 -17.35 9.67
CA GLY A 458 35.11 -16.77 9.53
C GLY A 458 35.13 -15.50 8.67
N GLY A 459 36.12 -14.65 8.93
CA GLY A 459 36.36 -13.42 8.19
C GLY A 459 36.95 -13.68 6.80
N ALA A 460 36.79 -12.75 5.85
CA ALA A 460 37.50 -12.80 4.58
C ALA A 460 38.95 -12.32 4.76
N ASP A 461 39.91 -13.13 4.36
CA ASP A 461 41.35 -12.84 4.52
C ASP A 461 41.85 -11.75 3.55
N ARG A 462 41.11 -11.40 2.51
CA ARG A 462 41.54 -10.46 1.47
C ARG A 462 40.36 -9.64 0.89
N SER A 463 40.70 -8.43 0.45
CA SER A 463 39.79 -7.64 -0.39
C SER A 463 39.84 -8.14 -1.84
N TYR A 464 38.72 -8.17 -2.51
CA TYR A 464 38.58 -8.61 -3.92
C TYR A 464 38.23 -7.44 -4.85
N GLY A 465 38.46 -6.20 -4.42
CA GLY A 465 38.11 -5.00 -5.19
C GLY A 465 38.75 -4.93 -6.57
N ILE A 466 40.04 -5.30 -6.67
CA ILE A 466 40.77 -5.27 -7.94
C ILE A 466 40.25 -6.35 -8.90
N GLU A 467 39.92 -7.53 -8.39
CA GLU A 467 39.34 -8.62 -9.18
C GLU A 467 37.94 -8.25 -9.67
N VAL A 468 37.13 -7.60 -8.87
CA VAL A 468 35.81 -7.07 -9.29
C VAL A 468 35.98 -5.98 -10.36
N ALA A 469 36.97 -5.10 -10.21
CA ALA A 469 37.29 -4.09 -11.22
C ALA A 469 37.71 -4.74 -12.56
N LYS A 470 38.47 -5.84 -12.52
CA LYS A 470 38.82 -6.65 -13.72
C LYS A 470 37.57 -7.24 -14.37
N LEU A 471 36.63 -7.81 -13.59
CA LEU A 471 35.35 -8.33 -14.05
C LEU A 471 34.45 -7.25 -14.67
N ALA A 472 34.51 -6.04 -14.15
CA ALA A 472 33.80 -4.87 -14.68
C ALA A 472 34.40 -4.32 -15.99
N GLY A 473 35.51 -4.90 -16.47
CA GLY A 473 36.12 -4.51 -17.75
C GLY A 473 37.11 -3.36 -17.65
N LEU A 474 37.68 -3.05 -16.46
CA LEU A 474 38.77 -2.07 -16.38
C LEU A 474 39.98 -2.49 -17.25
N PRO A 475 40.67 -1.53 -17.91
CA PRO A 475 41.85 -1.80 -18.69
C PRO A 475 42.91 -2.59 -17.89
N ASN A 476 43.51 -3.62 -18.52
CA ASN A 476 44.47 -4.51 -17.87
C ASN A 476 45.69 -3.78 -17.29
N GLU A 477 46.09 -2.65 -17.85
CA GLU A 477 47.20 -1.84 -17.37
C GLU A 477 46.85 -1.20 -16.00
N VAL A 478 45.61 -0.71 -15.85
CA VAL A 478 45.10 -0.13 -14.57
C VAL A 478 45.03 -1.23 -13.50
N VAL A 479 44.50 -2.41 -13.85
CA VAL A 479 44.41 -3.57 -12.95
C VAL A 479 45.79 -4.04 -12.49
N LYS A 480 46.79 -4.13 -13.40
CA LYS A 480 48.16 -4.47 -13.06
C LYS A 480 48.76 -3.43 -12.11
N ARG A 481 48.62 -2.15 -12.39
CA ARG A 481 49.17 -1.09 -11.54
C ARG A 481 48.51 -1.08 -10.16
N ALA A 482 47.16 -1.29 -10.09
CA ALA A 482 46.43 -1.40 -8.83
C ALA A 482 46.96 -2.54 -7.94
N ASN A 483 47.24 -3.71 -8.53
CA ASN A 483 47.84 -4.83 -7.80
C ASN A 483 49.26 -4.53 -7.25
N VAL A 484 50.06 -3.73 -7.95
CA VAL A 484 51.36 -3.30 -7.47
C VAL A 484 51.18 -2.35 -6.27
N ILE A 485 50.30 -1.36 -6.42
CA ILE A 485 50.01 -0.38 -5.33
C ILE A 485 49.46 -1.10 -4.10
N LEU A 486 48.56 -2.06 -4.26
CA LEU A 486 48.00 -2.82 -3.14
C LEU A 486 49.11 -3.54 -2.37
N LYS A 487 50.05 -4.20 -3.06
CA LYS A 487 51.21 -4.85 -2.41
C LYS A 487 52.10 -3.88 -1.67
N GLU A 488 52.34 -2.69 -2.24
CA GLU A 488 53.10 -1.61 -1.58
C GLU A 488 52.43 -1.16 -0.29
N LEU A 489 51.08 -1.02 -0.30
CA LEU A 489 50.29 -0.61 0.89
C LEU A 489 50.26 -1.70 1.95
N GLU A 490 50.08 -2.98 1.58
CA GLU A 490 50.06 -4.14 2.50
C GLU A 490 51.40 -4.38 3.19
N GLN A 491 52.53 -3.99 2.55
CA GLN A 491 53.89 -4.14 3.16
C GLN A 491 54.27 -3.00 4.11
N GLY A 492 53.34 -2.16 4.52
CA GLY A 492 53.59 -1.07 5.46
C GLY A 492 54.37 0.11 4.84
N GLY A 493 54.42 0.18 3.53
CA GLY A 493 54.86 1.36 2.81
C GLY A 493 53.88 2.50 3.11
N ALA A 494 54.21 3.33 4.10
CA ALA A 494 53.56 4.61 4.24
C ALA A 494 53.58 5.24 2.84
N TYR A 495 52.38 5.46 2.29
CA TYR A 495 52.26 6.30 1.12
C TYR A 495 52.88 7.65 1.48
N GLN A 496 54.18 7.82 1.24
CA GLN A 496 54.79 9.12 1.19
C GLN A 496 54.19 9.77 -0.06
N ALA A 497 52.99 10.30 0.11
CA ALA A 497 52.55 11.39 -0.74
C ALA A 497 53.72 12.36 -0.74
N LYS A 498 54.39 12.57 -1.90
CA LYS A 498 55.20 13.76 -2.04
C LYS A 498 54.40 14.88 -1.40
N PRO A 499 54.99 15.68 -0.51
CA PRO A 499 54.24 16.76 0.10
C PRO A 499 53.55 17.49 -1.08
N ARG A 500 52.27 17.37 -1.21
CA ARG A 500 51.48 18.35 -1.89
C ARG A 500 51.81 19.60 -1.08
N GLU A 501 52.40 20.60 -1.74
CA GLU A 501 52.42 21.94 -1.16
C GLU A 501 51.09 22.07 -0.42
N GLU A 502 51.18 22.29 0.87
CA GLU A 502 50.04 22.52 1.73
C GLU A 502 49.19 23.59 1.03
N THR A 503 48.14 23.17 0.38
CA THR A 503 47.01 24.06 0.15
C THR A 503 46.52 24.33 1.56
N GLU A 504 47.02 25.44 2.14
CA GLU A 504 46.51 25.99 3.37
C GLU A 504 45.01 25.83 3.35
N GLN A 505 44.50 25.18 4.35
CA GLN A 505 43.08 25.18 4.67
C GLN A 505 42.74 26.66 4.91
N VAL A 506 42.30 27.34 3.85
CA VAL A 506 41.91 28.75 3.95
C VAL A 506 40.69 28.75 4.86
N SER A 507 40.88 29.19 6.10
CA SER A 507 39.74 29.43 6.98
C SER A 507 38.83 30.46 6.31
N LEU A 508 37.52 30.40 6.56
CA LEU A 508 36.55 31.38 6.04
C LEU A 508 36.99 32.83 6.36
N ASP A 509 37.70 33.05 7.49
CA ASP A 509 38.27 34.35 7.87
C ASP A 509 39.44 34.76 6.95
N ALA A 510 40.26 33.83 6.48
CA ALA A 510 41.35 34.13 5.54
C ALA A 510 40.86 34.50 4.11
N ILE A 511 39.69 34.07 3.72
CA ILE A 511 39.06 34.48 2.43
C ILE A 511 38.63 35.96 2.51
N GLY A 512 38.05 36.37 3.63
CA GLY A 512 37.68 37.76 3.90
C GLY A 512 38.89 38.71 3.89
N GLU A 513 39.99 38.32 4.58
CA GLU A 513 41.24 39.07 4.62
C GLU A 513 41.91 39.18 3.23
N ALA A 514 41.92 38.09 2.45
CA ALA A 514 42.50 38.12 1.10
C ALA A 514 41.72 39.05 0.12
N GLU A 515 40.40 39.07 0.22
CA GLU A 515 39.57 40.00 -0.58
C GLU A 515 39.76 41.47 -0.17
N VAL A 516 39.89 41.76 1.12
CA VAL A 516 40.17 43.07 1.66
C VAL A 516 41.52 43.56 1.19
N LEU A 517 42.60 42.75 1.28
CA LEU A 517 43.92 43.07 0.79
C LEU A 517 43.94 43.31 -0.73
N ALA A 518 43.20 42.54 -1.50
CA ALA A 518 43.07 42.72 -2.94
C ALA A 518 42.35 44.03 -3.30
N ALA A 519 41.31 44.40 -2.54
CA ALA A 519 40.58 45.66 -2.74
C ALA A 519 41.42 46.89 -2.37
N ILE A 520 42.22 46.81 -1.26
CA ILE A 520 43.17 47.88 -0.88
C ILE A 520 44.25 48.07 -1.95
N ARG A 521 44.81 46.98 -2.50
CA ARG A 521 45.83 47.05 -3.56
C ARG A 521 45.30 47.68 -4.88
N ARG A 522 44.01 47.58 -5.14
CA ARG A 522 43.36 48.16 -6.33
C ARG A 522 42.93 49.62 -6.12
N ALA A 523 42.82 50.05 -4.88
CA ALA A 523 42.43 51.43 -4.58
C ALA A 523 43.52 52.42 -5.06
N GLN A 524 43.10 53.50 -5.68
CA GLN A 524 43.99 54.61 -6.09
C GLN A 524 43.63 55.86 -5.29
N PRO A 525 44.18 56.05 -4.08
CA PRO A 525 43.78 57.11 -3.16
C PRO A 525 43.92 58.51 -3.76
N ASP A 526 44.90 58.66 -4.65
CA ASP A 526 45.25 59.99 -5.26
C ASP A 526 44.20 60.46 -6.30
N THR A 527 43.31 59.53 -6.73
CA THR A 527 42.26 59.80 -7.74
C THR A 527 40.85 59.73 -7.19
N MET A 528 40.68 59.30 -5.92
CA MET A 528 39.38 59.15 -5.29
C MET A 528 38.92 60.39 -4.57
N SER A 529 37.66 60.74 -4.67
CA SER A 529 37.04 61.76 -3.85
C SER A 529 36.94 61.31 -2.37
N PRO A 530 36.87 62.26 -1.40
CA PRO A 530 36.73 61.88 0.02
C PRO A 530 35.53 61.00 0.34
N ILE A 531 34.46 61.15 -0.43
CA ILE A 531 33.23 60.30 -0.24
C ILE A 531 33.46 58.87 -0.72
N GLU A 532 34.11 58.68 -1.88
CA GLU A 532 34.46 57.35 -2.40
C GLU A 532 35.47 56.64 -1.51
N ALA A 533 36.43 57.32 -0.93
CA ALA A 533 37.37 56.78 0.02
C ALA A 533 36.68 56.29 1.33
N MET A 534 35.70 57.07 1.80
CA MET A 534 34.89 56.70 2.96
C MET A 534 34.00 55.48 2.68
N GLN A 535 33.37 55.40 1.51
CA GLN A 535 32.58 54.24 1.09
C GLN A 535 33.43 52.99 1.00
N LEU A 536 34.59 53.06 0.37
CA LEU A 536 35.52 51.93 0.29
C LEU A 536 35.95 51.46 1.68
N LEU A 537 36.27 52.39 2.60
CA LEU A 537 36.62 52.03 3.99
C LEU A 537 35.46 51.32 4.72
N TYR A 538 34.24 51.74 4.46
CA TYR A 538 33.04 51.11 5.05
C TYR A 538 32.81 49.68 4.51
N GLU A 539 32.97 49.46 3.21
CA GLU A 539 32.87 48.16 2.55
C GLU A 539 33.98 47.20 3.04
N LEU A 540 35.22 47.70 3.17
CA LEU A 540 36.35 46.91 3.69
C LEU A 540 36.14 46.49 5.16
N LYS A 541 35.54 47.38 5.97
CA LYS A 541 35.20 47.10 7.34
C LYS A 541 34.09 46.04 7.49
N GLN A 542 33.07 46.11 6.60
CA GLN A 542 31.99 45.09 6.58
C GLN A 542 32.48 43.69 6.18
N LYS A 543 33.53 43.60 5.36
CA LYS A 543 34.13 42.34 4.94
C LYS A 543 35.07 41.73 6.00
N LEU A 544 35.45 42.47 7.03
CA LEU A 544 36.27 42.05 8.14
C LEU A 544 35.47 41.72 9.43
N SER A 545 34.19 42.04 9.42
CA SER A 545 33.26 41.75 10.52
C SER A 545 32.44 40.51 10.21
#